data_435f3aba2cdfaa35508d7bb88eb17f47
#
_entry.id   435f3aba2cdfaa35508d7bb88eb17f47
#
_cell.length_a   1.000
_cell.length_b   1.000
_cell.length_c   1.000
_cell.angle_alpha   90.00
_cell.angle_beta   90.00
_cell.angle_gamma   90.00
#
_symmetry.space_group_name_H-M   'P 1'
#
loop_
_entity.id
_entity.type
_entity.pdbx_description
1 polymer ?
#
loop_
_entity_poly.entity_id
_entity_poly.type
_entity_poly.pdbx_seq_one_letter_code
_entity_poly.pdbx_strand_id
1 'polypeptide(L)'
;MQRAAHLLAALSLVAAPLYPPAPYPPAPYPVVRPGVALSFPADHGAHPQFRTEWWYVTGWLRTADGENLGFQVTFFRTRPQIDARNPSRFAARQVLFAHVALSDPATGRLLHGERTAREGFGLANAAVGDADVALRGWRLQRAAGGQWQTHVAANGFALTLAMKPTQAPMLQGQGGYSRKGPRPDQASYYYSIPHLQVTGSVQRGDKTVAITGEAWLDREWSSQYLAPDAQGWDWTGINFDDGSALMAFRMRRKGGGTLWAGGALRRADGTTTVLGPDDIHFRPLATWRSAATGAVYPVRQDLSIRTAQGTLHWQLDPLFAAQELDSRASGLPVYWEGAVRTSGGRGYLELTGYDQPLKM
;
A
#
# COMPACT_ATOMS: atom_id res chain seq x y z
N MET A 1 -57.83 6.87 -63.60
CA MET A 1 -57.15 7.62 -62.51
C MET A 1 -56.48 6.61 -61.60
N GLN A 2 -55.19 6.36 -61.88
CA GLN A 2 -54.34 5.41 -61.13
C GLN A 2 -53.61 6.17 -59.99
N ARG A 3 -53.77 5.68 -58.80
CA ARG A 3 -52.96 6.15 -57.66
C ARG A 3 -51.75 5.24 -57.48
N ALA A 4 -50.56 5.77 -57.68
CA ALA A 4 -49.32 5.10 -57.38
C ALA A 4 -49.03 5.13 -55.89
N ALA A 5 -48.79 3.98 -55.30
CA ALA A 5 -48.31 3.84 -53.89
C ALA A 5 -46.81 3.78 -53.89
N HIS A 6 -46.15 4.74 -53.24
CA HIS A 6 -44.71 4.73 -52.99
C HIS A 6 -44.41 3.90 -51.74
N LEU A 7 -43.74 2.76 -51.87
CA LEU A 7 -43.11 2.01 -50.78
C LEU A 7 -41.79 2.71 -50.41
N LEU A 8 -41.73 3.23 -49.18
CA LEU A 8 -40.51 3.63 -48.54
C LEU A 8 -39.88 2.43 -47.83
N ALA A 9 -38.78 1.92 -48.38
CA ALA A 9 -37.94 0.91 -47.74
C ALA A 9 -37.06 1.61 -46.72
N ALA A 10 -37.28 1.37 -45.42
CA ALA A 10 -36.37 1.83 -44.37
C ALA A 10 -35.13 0.91 -44.33
N LEU A 11 -33.98 1.42 -44.76
CA LEU A 11 -32.69 0.76 -44.50
C LEU A 11 -32.30 0.96 -43.02
N SER A 12 -32.43 -0.12 -42.24
CA SER A 12 -31.85 -0.19 -40.91
C SER A 12 -30.31 -0.41 -41.02
N LEU A 13 -29.55 0.63 -40.85
CA LEU A 13 -28.11 0.50 -40.65
C LEU A 13 -27.84 -0.11 -39.26
N VAL A 14 -27.58 -1.41 -39.24
CA VAL A 14 -26.97 -2.06 -38.06
C VAL A 14 -25.51 -1.62 -38.01
N ALA A 15 -25.19 -0.71 -37.11
CA ALA A 15 -23.79 -0.34 -36.84
C ALA A 15 -23.06 -1.58 -36.31
N ALA A 16 -22.16 -2.14 -37.11
CA ALA A 16 -21.25 -3.17 -36.62
C ALA A 16 -20.36 -2.59 -35.50
N PRO A 17 -20.09 -3.35 -34.44
CA PRO A 17 -19.23 -2.86 -33.37
C PRO A 17 -17.84 -2.50 -33.93
N LEU A 18 -17.40 -1.29 -33.65
CA LEU A 18 -16.14 -0.70 -34.14
C LEU A 18 -14.86 -1.47 -33.73
N TYR A 19 -14.98 -2.46 -32.87
CA TYR A 19 -13.89 -3.34 -32.45
C TYR A 19 -14.36 -4.81 -32.44
N PRO A 20 -13.69 -5.68 -33.20
CA PRO A 20 -13.91 -7.11 -33.00
C PRO A 20 -13.49 -7.49 -31.57
N PRO A 21 -14.20 -8.44 -30.91
CA PRO A 21 -13.78 -8.93 -29.61
C PRO A 21 -12.33 -9.40 -29.71
N ALA A 22 -11.55 -9.09 -28.66
CA ALA A 22 -10.15 -9.49 -28.61
C ALA A 22 -10.04 -11.01 -28.82
N PRO A 23 -9.33 -11.51 -29.82
CA PRO A 23 -9.39 -12.91 -30.25
C PRO A 23 -8.84 -13.90 -29.23
N TYR A 24 -8.29 -13.43 -28.10
CA TYR A 24 -7.69 -14.29 -27.08
C TYR A 24 -7.81 -13.68 -25.68
N PRO A 25 -8.25 -14.47 -24.70
CA PRO A 25 -8.27 -14.01 -23.31
C PRO A 25 -6.84 -13.71 -22.83
N PRO A 26 -6.66 -12.69 -21.97
CA PRO A 26 -5.37 -12.44 -21.33
C PRO A 26 -4.92 -13.66 -20.54
N ALA A 27 -3.60 -13.86 -20.43
CA ALA A 27 -3.07 -14.95 -19.61
C ALA A 27 -3.56 -14.81 -18.16
N PRO A 28 -4.05 -15.90 -17.55
CA PRO A 28 -4.55 -15.87 -16.20
C PRO A 28 -3.45 -15.42 -15.22
N TYR A 29 -3.83 -14.74 -14.15
CA TYR A 29 -2.91 -14.39 -13.09
C TYR A 29 -2.56 -15.63 -12.26
N PRO A 30 -1.30 -15.77 -11.79
CA PRO A 30 -0.95 -16.84 -10.86
C PRO A 30 -1.67 -16.65 -9.52
N VAL A 31 -2.01 -17.74 -8.88
CA VAL A 31 -2.63 -17.78 -7.55
C VAL A 31 -1.54 -17.92 -6.49
N VAL A 32 -1.63 -17.13 -5.43
CA VAL A 32 -0.78 -17.27 -4.25
C VAL A 32 -1.10 -18.57 -3.53
N ARG A 33 -0.06 -19.36 -3.21
CA ARG A 33 -0.20 -20.70 -2.60
C ARG A 33 0.67 -20.82 -1.35
N PRO A 34 0.25 -21.58 -0.33
CA PRO A 34 1.08 -21.88 0.81
C PRO A 34 2.29 -22.74 0.41
N GLY A 35 3.35 -22.72 1.23
CA GLY A 35 4.55 -23.56 1.05
C GLY A 35 5.56 -23.04 0.03
N VAL A 36 5.35 -21.86 -0.55
CA VAL A 36 6.35 -21.19 -1.38
C VAL A 36 7.30 -20.43 -0.48
N ALA A 37 8.59 -20.77 -0.51
CA ALA A 37 9.62 -20.06 0.23
C ALA A 37 9.98 -18.75 -0.47
N LEU A 38 10.02 -17.65 0.28
CA LEU A 38 10.53 -16.36 -0.22
C LEU A 38 12.07 -16.42 -0.29
N SER A 39 12.62 -15.85 -1.34
CA SER A 39 14.07 -15.86 -1.64
C SER A 39 14.60 -14.43 -1.75
N PHE A 40 15.58 -14.09 -0.93
CA PHE A 40 16.21 -12.77 -0.94
C PHE A 40 17.60 -12.82 -1.58
N PRO A 41 17.97 -11.82 -2.42
CA PRO A 41 17.26 -10.55 -2.66
C PRO A 41 16.15 -10.61 -3.71
N ALA A 42 15.89 -11.74 -4.37
CA ALA A 42 15.00 -11.83 -5.53
C ALA A 42 13.59 -11.27 -5.24
N ASP A 43 13.03 -11.61 -4.09
CA ASP A 43 11.67 -11.16 -3.72
C ASP A 43 11.60 -9.73 -3.18
N HIS A 44 12.73 -8.99 -3.15
CA HIS A 44 12.70 -7.54 -3.05
C HIS A 44 12.27 -6.89 -4.38
N GLY A 45 12.52 -7.54 -5.49
CA GLY A 45 12.19 -7.08 -6.83
C GLY A 45 10.73 -7.24 -7.23
N ALA A 46 10.42 -6.94 -8.50
CA ALA A 46 9.08 -7.03 -9.06
C ALA A 46 8.67 -8.47 -9.40
N HIS A 47 7.36 -8.73 -9.28
CA HIS A 47 6.69 -9.99 -9.66
C HIS A 47 5.68 -9.74 -10.78
N PRO A 48 6.13 -9.40 -12.01
CA PRO A 48 5.29 -8.84 -13.07
C PRO A 48 4.18 -9.77 -13.56
N GLN A 49 4.23 -11.06 -13.24
CA GLN A 49 3.19 -12.04 -13.56
C GLN A 49 1.96 -11.90 -12.64
N PHE A 50 2.13 -11.42 -11.41
CA PHE A 50 1.01 -11.20 -10.48
C PHE A 50 0.22 -9.93 -10.86
N ARG A 51 -1.05 -9.87 -10.44
CA ARG A 51 -1.94 -8.77 -10.78
C ARG A 51 -1.52 -7.45 -10.14
N THR A 52 -1.12 -7.48 -8.86
CA THR A 52 -0.76 -6.28 -8.09
C THR A 52 0.38 -6.55 -7.12
N GLU A 53 1.16 -5.54 -6.85
CA GLU A 53 2.19 -5.54 -5.81
C GLU A 53 2.51 -4.12 -5.37
N TRP A 54 3.13 -4.01 -4.18
CA TRP A 54 3.61 -2.73 -3.68
C TRP A 54 4.90 -2.83 -2.87
N TRP A 55 5.60 -1.75 -2.85
CA TRP A 55 6.71 -1.39 -1.98
C TRP A 55 6.23 -0.23 -1.13
N TYR A 56 5.91 -0.48 0.11
CA TYR A 56 5.35 0.48 1.03
C TYR A 56 6.37 0.78 2.12
N VAL A 57 6.74 2.05 2.27
CA VAL A 57 7.67 2.50 3.30
C VAL A 57 7.03 3.64 4.07
N THR A 58 6.97 3.48 5.38
CA THR A 58 6.48 4.52 6.30
C THR A 58 7.43 4.66 7.48
N GLY A 59 7.42 5.79 8.13
CA GLY A 59 8.28 5.97 9.29
C GLY A 59 8.19 7.32 9.95
N TRP A 60 8.94 7.45 11.01
CA TRP A 60 9.10 8.64 11.79
C TRP A 60 10.47 9.25 11.56
N LEU A 61 10.50 10.56 11.34
CA LEU A 61 11.71 11.35 11.18
C LEU A 61 11.81 12.35 12.32
N ARG A 62 13.05 12.66 12.69
CA ARG A 62 13.37 13.69 13.68
C ARG A 62 14.38 14.64 13.09
N THR A 63 14.08 15.94 13.12
CA THR A 63 15.02 17.01 12.76
C THR A 63 16.02 17.26 13.88
N ALA A 64 17.11 17.98 13.59
CA ALA A 64 18.09 18.38 14.59
C ALA A 64 17.47 19.22 15.73
N ASP A 65 16.45 20.03 15.40
CA ASP A 65 15.71 20.86 16.35
C ASP A 65 14.68 20.07 17.18
N GLY A 66 14.60 18.76 16.96
CA GLY A 66 13.72 17.86 17.73
C GLY A 66 12.29 17.74 17.23
N GLU A 67 11.94 18.34 16.09
CA GLU A 67 10.63 18.15 15.48
C GLU A 67 10.41 16.69 15.08
N ASN A 68 9.19 16.19 15.24
CA ASN A 68 8.80 14.86 14.78
C ASN A 68 7.92 15.00 13.54
N LEU A 69 8.28 14.28 12.49
CA LEU A 69 7.55 14.20 11.23
C LEU A 69 7.22 12.72 10.94
N GLY A 70 6.12 12.49 10.23
CA GLY A 70 5.86 11.19 9.63
C GLY A 70 6.12 11.24 8.13
N PHE A 71 6.42 10.10 7.50
CA PHE A 71 6.53 10.02 6.05
C PHE A 71 5.97 8.73 5.51
N GLN A 72 5.50 8.77 4.27
CA GLN A 72 5.12 7.62 3.46
C GLN A 72 5.75 7.74 2.08
N VAL A 73 6.25 6.60 1.57
CA VAL A 73 6.66 6.42 0.17
C VAL A 73 6.18 5.06 -0.27
N THR A 74 5.17 5.02 -1.14
CA THR A 74 4.60 3.78 -1.64
C THR A 74 4.62 3.75 -3.15
N PHE A 75 5.22 2.70 -3.71
CA PHE A 75 5.14 2.38 -5.12
C PHE A 75 4.25 1.16 -5.31
N PHE A 76 3.35 1.25 -6.25
CA PHE A 76 2.45 0.18 -6.66
C PHE A 76 2.72 -0.20 -8.11
N ARG A 77 2.59 -1.49 -8.41
CA ARG A 77 2.54 -1.98 -9.78
C ARG A 77 1.26 -2.81 -9.96
N THR A 78 0.58 -2.59 -11.05
CA THR A 78 -0.54 -3.42 -11.47
C THR A 78 -0.34 -3.92 -12.90
N ARG A 79 -0.77 -5.14 -13.16
CA ARG A 79 -0.82 -5.76 -14.48
C ARG A 79 -2.26 -5.71 -15.00
N PRO A 80 -2.59 -4.77 -15.92
CA PRO A 80 -3.90 -4.76 -16.57
C PRO A 80 -4.13 -6.02 -17.41
N GLN A 81 -5.39 -6.40 -17.60
CA GLN A 81 -5.78 -7.50 -18.47
C GLN A 81 -5.73 -7.06 -19.95
N ILE A 82 -4.52 -6.92 -20.49
CA ILE A 82 -4.29 -6.65 -21.90
C ILE A 82 -3.83 -7.93 -22.56
N ASP A 83 -4.36 -8.21 -23.77
CA ASP A 83 -3.91 -9.35 -24.57
C ASP A 83 -2.38 -9.32 -24.71
N ALA A 84 -1.72 -10.38 -24.27
CA ALA A 84 -0.26 -10.50 -24.30
C ALA A 84 0.31 -10.40 -25.74
N ARG A 85 -0.50 -10.67 -26.77
CA ARG A 85 -0.15 -10.60 -28.19
C ARG A 85 -0.44 -9.24 -28.82
N ASN A 86 -1.00 -8.28 -28.08
CA ASN A 86 -1.18 -6.93 -28.58
C ASN A 86 0.19 -6.39 -29.07
N PRO A 87 0.37 -6.14 -30.37
CA PRO A 87 1.67 -5.75 -30.93
C PRO A 87 2.05 -4.32 -30.58
N SER A 88 1.13 -3.54 -30.03
CA SER A 88 1.37 -2.13 -29.72
C SER A 88 2.44 -1.99 -28.65
N ARG A 89 3.49 -1.26 -28.96
CA ARG A 89 4.49 -0.82 -27.97
C ARG A 89 3.88 0.12 -26.92
N PHE A 90 2.69 0.65 -27.20
CA PHE A 90 1.95 1.52 -26.28
C PHE A 90 0.97 0.78 -25.38
N ALA A 91 0.83 -0.54 -25.53
CA ALA A 91 0.01 -1.34 -24.62
C ALA A 91 0.53 -1.22 -23.18
N ALA A 92 -0.35 -0.83 -22.25
CA ALA A 92 0.01 -0.66 -20.83
C ALA A 92 0.04 -2.03 -20.14
N ARG A 93 1.04 -2.86 -20.46
CA ARG A 93 1.20 -4.21 -19.91
C ARG A 93 1.46 -4.22 -18.40
N GLN A 94 2.14 -3.20 -17.93
CA GLN A 94 2.35 -2.89 -16.52
C GLN A 94 2.08 -1.40 -16.32
N VAL A 95 1.41 -1.06 -15.24
CA VAL A 95 1.17 0.32 -14.80
C VAL A 95 1.73 0.48 -13.41
N LEU A 96 2.53 1.50 -13.21
CA LEU A 96 3.03 1.90 -11.91
C LEU A 96 2.29 3.17 -11.46
N PHE A 97 1.96 3.22 -10.19
CA PHE A 97 1.56 4.46 -9.53
C PHE A 97 2.26 4.55 -8.17
N ALA A 98 2.38 5.74 -7.64
CA ALA A 98 3.05 5.95 -6.37
C ALA A 98 2.40 7.09 -5.60
N HIS A 99 2.35 6.93 -4.29
CA HIS A 99 1.96 7.94 -3.33
C HIS A 99 3.16 8.29 -2.46
N VAL A 100 3.35 9.57 -2.22
CA VAL A 100 4.34 10.07 -1.26
C VAL A 100 3.67 11.08 -0.34
N ALA A 101 4.00 11.03 0.94
CA ALA A 101 3.40 11.93 1.91
C ALA A 101 4.39 12.34 3.00
N LEU A 102 4.15 13.52 3.56
CA LEU A 102 4.82 14.07 4.73
C LEU A 102 3.76 14.49 5.75
N SER A 103 3.78 13.87 6.91
CA SER A 103 2.99 14.24 8.08
C SER A 103 3.80 15.26 8.90
N ASP A 104 3.56 16.55 8.63
CA ASP A 104 4.18 17.66 9.34
C ASP A 104 3.14 18.35 10.22
N PRO A 105 3.24 18.28 11.56
CA PRO A 105 2.28 18.92 12.47
C PRO A 105 2.14 20.42 12.25
N ALA A 106 3.19 21.11 11.77
CA ALA A 106 3.15 22.54 11.52
C ALA A 106 2.18 22.92 10.38
N THR A 107 1.87 21.98 9.47
CA THR A 107 0.91 22.22 8.38
C THR A 107 -0.53 21.94 8.78
N GLY A 108 -0.75 21.18 9.87
CA GLY A 108 -2.06 20.73 10.33
C GLY A 108 -2.80 19.80 9.36
N ARG A 109 -2.14 19.34 8.29
CA ARG A 109 -2.68 18.43 7.27
C ARG A 109 -1.56 17.61 6.65
N LEU A 110 -1.92 16.48 6.04
CA LEU A 110 -0.98 15.68 5.26
C LEU A 110 -0.57 16.45 3.99
N LEU A 111 0.74 16.60 3.77
CA LEU A 111 1.27 16.99 2.46
C LEU A 111 1.47 15.71 1.66
N HIS A 112 0.97 15.63 0.43
CA HIS A 112 1.11 14.45 -0.39
C HIS A 112 1.25 14.77 -1.87
N GLY A 113 1.66 13.77 -2.64
CA GLY A 113 1.66 13.79 -4.09
C GLY A 113 1.55 12.39 -4.64
N GLU A 114 1.07 12.31 -5.89
CA GLU A 114 0.91 11.06 -6.62
C GLU A 114 1.49 11.15 -8.02
N ARG A 115 1.90 10.00 -8.56
CA ARG A 115 2.34 9.84 -9.93
C ARG A 115 1.82 8.53 -10.50
N THR A 116 1.52 8.53 -11.79
CA THR A 116 1.11 7.33 -12.53
C THR A 116 1.79 7.32 -13.88
N ALA A 117 2.26 6.15 -14.33
CA ALA A 117 2.71 5.91 -15.68
C ALA A 117 2.62 4.42 -16.02
N ARG A 118 2.47 4.11 -17.30
CA ARG A 118 2.78 2.77 -17.81
C ARG A 118 4.28 2.54 -17.79
N GLU A 119 4.68 1.29 -17.62
CA GLU A 119 6.08 0.87 -17.68
C GLU A 119 6.71 1.18 -19.04
N GLY A 120 7.99 1.49 -19.04
CA GLY A 120 8.79 1.77 -20.22
C GLY A 120 8.91 3.26 -20.57
N PHE A 121 9.54 3.54 -21.70
CA PHE A 121 9.79 4.88 -22.26
C PHE A 121 10.57 5.83 -21.32
N GLY A 122 11.33 5.29 -20.36
CA GLY A 122 12.01 6.09 -19.33
C GLY A 122 11.07 6.70 -18.29
N LEU A 123 9.77 6.37 -18.31
CA LEU A 123 8.77 6.95 -17.40
C LEU A 123 8.59 6.13 -16.12
N ALA A 124 8.57 4.82 -16.26
CA ALA A 124 8.39 3.91 -15.12
C ALA A 124 9.11 2.59 -15.38
N ASN A 125 9.64 2.00 -14.31
CA ASN A 125 10.27 0.69 -14.30
C ASN A 125 10.18 0.07 -12.91
N ALA A 126 10.04 -1.26 -12.85
CA ALA A 126 10.19 -2.05 -11.64
C ALA A 126 11.04 -3.29 -11.96
N ALA A 127 12.27 -3.32 -11.45
CA ALA A 127 13.23 -4.38 -11.74
C ALA A 127 12.85 -5.69 -11.06
N VAL A 128 13.09 -6.80 -11.75
CA VAL A 128 13.02 -8.17 -11.21
C VAL A 128 14.37 -8.50 -10.56
N GLY A 129 14.33 -9.29 -9.49
CA GLY A 129 15.54 -9.84 -8.84
C GLY A 129 16.10 -9.03 -7.69
N ASP A 130 15.88 -7.72 -7.64
CA ASP A 130 16.09 -6.87 -6.46
C ASP A 130 15.27 -5.58 -6.59
N ALA A 131 15.09 -4.85 -5.49
CA ALA A 131 14.28 -3.64 -5.50
C ALA A 131 14.97 -2.50 -6.25
N ASP A 132 14.38 -2.10 -7.36
CA ASP A 132 14.66 -0.88 -8.08
C ASP A 132 13.40 -0.43 -8.82
N VAL A 133 12.66 0.47 -8.19
CA VAL A 133 11.39 0.97 -8.73
C VAL A 133 11.54 2.46 -9.00
N ALA A 134 11.28 2.87 -10.24
CA ALA A 134 11.36 4.25 -10.66
C ALA A 134 10.06 4.68 -11.35
N LEU A 135 9.61 5.91 -11.07
CA LEU A 135 8.40 6.48 -11.65
C LEU A 135 8.54 8.00 -11.79
N ARG A 136 8.73 8.46 -13.04
CA ARG A 136 8.77 9.90 -13.39
C ARG A 136 9.68 10.73 -12.47
N GLY A 137 10.90 10.23 -12.19
CA GLY A 137 11.90 10.90 -11.35
C GLY A 137 11.81 10.57 -9.86
N TRP A 138 10.78 9.86 -9.37
CA TRP A 138 10.78 9.24 -8.07
C TRP A 138 11.44 7.86 -8.12
N ARG A 139 12.14 7.47 -7.07
CA ARG A 139 12.79 6.17 -7.02
C ARG A 139 12.83 5.61 -5.61
N LEU A 140 12.65 4.30 -5.51
CA LEU A 140 12.96 3.47 -4.36
C LEU A 140 13.84 2.33 -4.83
N GLN A 141 15.02 2.17 -4.23
CA GLN A 141 15.96 1.11 -4.61
C GLN A 141 16.65 0.51 -3.39
N ARG A 142 17.11 -0.72 -3.54
CA ARG A 142 18.01 -1.37 -2.61
C ARG A 142 19.42 -1.35 -3.21
N ALA A 143 20.33 -0.65 -2.57
CA ALA A 143 21.73 -0.52 -3.00
C ALA A 143 22.53 -1.79 -2.66
N ALA A 144 23.70 -1.93 -3.27
CA ALA A 144 24.69 -2.92 -2.88
C ALA A 144 24.98 -2.76 -1.37
N GLY A 145 25.01 -3.88 -0.62
CA GLY A 145 25.12 -3.85 0.84
C GLY A 145 23.79 -3.80 1.60
N GLY A 146 22.66 -3.79 0.88
CA GLY A 146 21.34 -4.01 1.47
C GLY A 146 20.63 -2.77 2.01
N GLN A 147 21.22 -1.59 1.88
CA GLN A 147 20.59 -0.33 2.26
C GLN A 147 19.52 0.06 1.25
N TRP A 148 18.34 0.43 1.73
CA TRP A 148 17.27 1.02 0.92
C TRP A 148 17.47 2.51 0.77
N GLN A 149 17.16 3.05 -0.38
CA GLN A 149 17.30 4.47 -0.69
C GLN A 149 16.07 4.95 -1.44
N THR A 150 15.61 6.16 -1.12
CA THR A 150 14.54 6.80 -1.88
C THR A 150 14.83 8.28 -2.10
N HIS A 151 14.41 8.74 -3.28
CA HIS A 151 14.34 10.16 -3.61
C HIS A 151 12.98 10.44 -4.22
N VAL A 152 12.22 11.33 -3.58
CA VAL A 152 10.88 11.73 -4.01
C VAL A 152 10.68 13.22 -3.76
N ALA A 153 9.94 13.88 -4.64
CA ALA A 153 9.61 15.30 -4.51
C ALA A 153 8.16 15.54 -4.93
N ALA A 154 7.40 16.19 -4.07
CA ALA A 154 6.02 16.61 -4.31
C ALA A 154 5.85 18.09 -3.99
N ASN A 155 4.65 18.63 -4.20
CA ASN A 155 4.38 20.04 -3.88
C ASN A 155 4.59 20.31 -2.38
N GLY A 156 5.54 21.18 -2.07
CA GLY A 156 5.83 21.65 -0.73
C GLY A 156 6.86 20.82 0.04
N PHE A 157 7.28 19.65 -0.45
CA PHE A 157 8.34 18.86 0.20
C PHE A 157 9.12 17.95 -0.75
N ALA A 158 10.33 17.57 -0.34
CA ALA A 158 11.08 16.48 -0.93
C ALA A 158 11.76 15.64 0.16
N LEU A 159 11.92 14.34 -0.12
CA LEU A 159 12.60 13.39 0.76
C LEU A 159 13.76 12.76 0.02
N THR A 160 14.94 12.75 0.65
CA THR A 160 16.10 11.96 0.24
C THR A 160 16.53 11.15 1.44
N LEU A 161 16.21 9.86 1.43
CA LEU A 161 16.38 8.99 2.58
C LEU A 161 17.26 7.79 2.25
N ALA A 162 18.11 7.43 3.21
CA ALA A 162 18.84 6.18 3.28
C ALA A 162 18.34 5.39 4.50
N MET A 163 17.96 4.13 4.30
CA MET A 163 17.29 3.31 5.29
C MET A 163 18.03 1.97 5.42
N LYS A 164 18.63 1.74 6.58
CA LYS A 164 19.45 0.55 6.85
C LYS A 164 18.65 -0.46 7.67
N PRO A 165 18.41 -1.68 7.16
CA PRO A 165 17.82 -2.75 7.96
C PRO A 165 18.69 -3.08 9.17
N THR A 166 18.06 -3.18 10.34
CA THR A 166 18.75 -3.61 11.59
C THR A 166 18.37 -5.04 11.97
N GLN A 167 17.32 -5.57 11.34
CA GLN A 167 16.78 -6.91 11.57
C GLN A 167 16.51 -7.61 10.25
N ALA A 168 16.42 -8.95 10.29
CA ALA A 168 16.01 -9.75 9.14
C ALA A 168 14.54 -9.48 8.76
N PRO A 169 14.13 -9.73 7.49
CA PRO A 169 12.73 -9.66 7.10
C PRO A 169 11.83 -10.50 8.02
N MET A 170 10.65 -9.97 8.31
CA MET A 170 9.60 -10.61 9.09
C MET A 170 8.54 -11.15 8.14
N LEU A 171 8.55 -12.48 7.93
CA LEU A 171 7.60 -13.12 7.03
C LEU A 171 6.20 -13.11 7.66
N GLN A 172 5.20 -12.62 6.92
CA GLN A 172 3.83 -12.51 7.42
C GLN A 172 3.05 -13.79 7.16
N GLY A 173 2.14 -14.15 8.08
CA GLY A 173 1.37 -15.37 8.01
C GLY A 173 2.25 -16.63 8.07
N GLN A 174 1.94 -17.63 7.24
CA GLN A 174 2.69 -18.90 7.21
C GLN A 174 3.88 -18.79 6.26
N GLY A 175 5.04 -18.33 6.78
CA GLY A 175 6.26 -18.23 5.98
C GLY A 175 6.16 -17.28 4.78
N GLY A 176 5.38 -16.21 4.89
CA GLY A 176 5.13 -15.25 3.81
C GLY A 176 3.80 -15.44 3.08
N TYR A 177 3.09 -16.56 3.29
CA TYR A 177 1.72 -16.73 2.80
C TYR A 177 0.74 -16.09 3.78
N SER A 178 0.24 -14.91 3.45
CA SER A 178 -0.66 -14.10 4.29
C SER A 178 -2.08 -14.08 3.73
N ARG A 179 -3.00 -14.74 4.41
CA ARG A 179 -4.43 -14.73 4.03
C ARG A 179 -5.06 -13.37 4.27
N LYS A 180 -5.95 -12.97 3.35
CA LYS A 180 -6.70 -11.71 3.38
C LYS A 180 -8.22 -11.94 3.41
N GLY A 181 -8.63 -13.20 3.47
CA GLY A 181 -10.04 -13.56 3.48
C GLY A 181 -10.27 -15.02 3.81
N PRO A 182 -11.56 -15.45 3.89
CA PRO A 182 -11.93 -16.81 4.28
C PRO A 182 -11.51 -17.88 3.27
N ARG A 183 -11.35 -17.55 1.98
CA ARG A 183 -10.88 -18.51 0.98
C ARG A 183 -9.36 -18.56 0.90
N PRO A 184 -8.75 -19.72 0.66
CA PRO A 184 -7.29 -19.85 0.56
C PRO A 184 -6.65 -19.03 -0.56
N ASP A 185 -7.35 -18.80 -1.68
CA ASP A 185 -6.86 -18.01 -2.81
C ASP A 185 -6.87 -16.49 -2.54
N GLN A 186 -7.58 -16.04 -1.50
CA GLN A 186 -7.57 -14.67 -1.02
C GLN A 186 -6.36 -14.45 -0.12
N ALA A 187 -5.18 -14.36 -0.71
CA ALA A 187 -3.91 -14.28 -0.02
C ALA A 187 -2.88 -13.48 -0.83
N SER A 188 -1.83 -13.09 -0.16
CA SER A 188 -0.64 -12.46 -0.75
C SER A 188 0.62 -13.18 -0.30
N TYR A 189 1.71 -13.03 -1.05
CA TYR A 189 3.05 -13.17 -0.51
C TYR A 189 3.43 -11.86 0.13
N TYR A 190 3.86 -11.91 1.40
CA TYR A 190 4.01 -10.73 2.21
C TYR A 190 5.14 -10.88 3.25
N TYR A 191 6.01 -9.88 3.29
CA TYR A 191 6.97 -9.71 4.36
C TYR A 191 7.13 -8.24 4.72
N SER A 192 7.58 -7.99 5.94
CA SER A 192 7.91 -6.67 6.46
C SER A 192 9.40 -6.58 6.82
N ILE A 193 9.96 -5.40 6.76
CA ILE A 193 11.26 -5.07 7.35
C ILE A 193 11.04 -3.95 8.37
N PRO A 194 10.83 -4.30 9.65
CA PRO A 194 10.75 -3.32 10.73
C PRO A 194 12.13 -2.75 11.07
N HIS A 195 12.16 -1.72 11.90
CA HIS A 195 13.38 -1.13 12.45
C HIS A 195 14.43 -0.75 11.39
N LEU A 196 14.01 -0.12 10.30
CA LEU A 196 14.92 0.50 9.35
C LEU A 196 15.48 1.80 9.94
N GLN A 197 16.76 1.87 10.23
CA GLN A 197 17.43 3.12 10.64
C GLN A 197 17.46 4.10 9.47
N VAL A 198 16.91 5.29 9.64
CA VAL A 198 16.79 6.32 8.60
C VAL A 198 17.77 7.45 8.86
N THR A 199 18.47 7.85 7.80
CA THR A 199 19.23 9.10 7.71
C THR A 199 18.93 9.79 6.38
N GLY A 200 19.15 11.09 6.29
CA GLY A 200 18.92 11.82 5.05
C GLY A 200 18.50 13.26 5.28
N SER A 201 17.65 13.74 4.39
CA SER A 201 17.14 15.10 4.46
C SER A 201 15.67 15.20 4.07
N VAL A 202 14.97 16.14 4.65
CA VAL A 202 13.65 16.62 4.24
C VAL A 202 13.80 18.08 3.78
N GLN A 203 13.28 18.37 2.60
CA GLN A 203 13.09 19.74 2.11
C GLN A 203 11.64 20.14 2.37
N ARG A 204 11.40 21.31 2.95
CA ARG A 204 10.09 21.95 3.19
C ARG A 204 10.16 23.38 2.65
N GLY A 205 9.49 23.65 1.54
CA GLY A 205 9.69 24.88 0.77
C GLY A 205 11.15 25.01 0.33
N ASP A 206 11.81 26.12 0.67
CA ASP A 206 13.22 26.39 0.33
C ASP A 206 14.21 25.88 1.38
N LYS A 207 13.74 25.30 2.49
CA LYS A 207 14.61 24.81 3.57
C LYS A 207 14.84 23.32 3.45
N THR A 208 16.08 22.90 3.45
CA THR A 208 16.49 21.51 3.56
C THR A 208 17.12 21.29 4.93
N VAL A 209 16.60 20.32 5.68
CA VAL A 209 17.11 19.96 7.01
C VAL A 209 17.53 18.49 7.04
N ALA A 210 18.63 18.21 7.73
CA ALA A 210 19.06 16.85 8.00
C ALA A 210 18.09 16.19 8.99
N ILE A 211 17.84 14.90 8.77
CA ILE A 211 16.98 14.08 9.62
C ILE A 211 17.62 12.75 9.98
N THR A 212 17.20 12.24 11.12
CA THR A 212 17.35 10.84 11.50
C THR A 212 15.97 10.25 11.77
N GLY A 213 15.86 8.93 11.88
CA GLY A 213 14.57 8.33 12.18
C GLY A 213 14.56 6.82 12.12
N GLU A 214 13.36 6.29 12.11
CA GLU A 214 13.12 4.88 12.00
C GLU A 214 11.92 4.63 11.06
N ALA A 215 12.02 3.59 10.24
CA ALA A 215 11.01 3.24 9.26
C ALA A 215 10.59 1.77 9.35
N TRP A 216 9.49 1.49 8.70
CA TRP A 216 8.90 0.21 8.39
C TRP A 216 8.81 0.05 6.87
N LEU A 217 9.10 -1.13 6.34
CA LEU A 217 8.90 -1.45 4.93
C LEU A 217 8.04 -2.70 4.81
N ASP A 218 7.01 -2.63 3.97
CA ASP A 218 6.23 -3.78 3.51
C ASP A 218 6.48 -4.06 2.05
N ARG A 219 6.58 -5.34 1.74
CA ARG A 219 6.64 -5.86 0.40
C ARG A 219 5.58 -6.93 0.25
N GLU A 220 4.66 -6.70 -0.70
CA GLU A 220 3.50 -7.57 -0.84
C GLU A 220 3.06 -7.68 -2.30
N TRP A 221 2.70 -8.91 -2.74
CA TRP A 221 2.18 -9.16 -4.09
C TRP A 221 1.12 -10.24 -4.09
N SER A 222 0.13 -10.05 -4.98
CA SER A 222 -1.03 -10.92 -5.08
C SER A 222 -1.74 -10.79 -6.42
N SER A 223 -2.62 -11.75 -6.69
CA SER A 223 -3.59 -11.68 -7.79
C SER A 223 -5.04 -11.61 -7.29
N GLN A 224 -5.30 -12.02 -6.05
CA GLN A 224 -6.64 -12.00 -5.43
C GLN A 224 -6.53 -11.50 -3.97
N TYR A 225 -6.34 -10.19 -3.84
CA TYR A 225 -6.12 -9.57 -2.54
C TYR A 225 -7.42 -9.32 -1.78
N LEU A 226 -8.42 -8.71 -2.45
CA LEU A 226 -9.70 -8.36 -1.84
C LEU A 226 -10.79 -9.39 -2.12
N ALA A 227 -11.47 -9.81 -1.07
CA ALA A 227 -12.72 -10.56 -1.21
C ALA A 227 -13.83 -9.64 -1.75
N PRO A 228 -14.81 -10.15 -2.53
CA PRO A 228 -15.89 -9.34 -3.11
C PRO A 228 -16.74 -8.59 -2.09
N ASP A 229 -16.85 -9.11 -0.87
CA ASP A 229 -17.59 -8.53 0.26
C ASP A 229 -16.71 -7.68 1.20
N ALA A 230 -15.43 -7.47 0.86
CA ALA A 230 -14.57 -6.55 1.58
C ALA A 230 -14.90 -5.08 1.27
N GLN A 231 -14.93 -4.25 2.31
CA GLN A 231 -15.10 -2.79 2.21
C GLN A 231 -13.76 -2.09 2.02
N GLY A 232 -12.73 -2.57 2.70
CA GLY A 232 -11.38 -2.03 2.81
C GLY A 232 -10.69 -2.66 4.00
N TRP A 233 -9.59 -2.09 4.44
CA TRP A 233 -8.85 -2.59 5.60
C TRP A 233 -8.44 -1.50 6.56
N ASP A 234 -8.14 -1.90 7.78
CA ASP A 234 -7.34 -1.17 8.75
C ASP A 234 -6.05 -1.96 8.93
N TRP A 235 -4.92 -1.31 8.82
CA TRP A 235 -3.59 -1.90 8.95
C TRP A 235 -2.73 -1.04 9.87
N THR A 236 -1.84 -1.68 10.63
CA THR A 236 -0.81 -0.98 11.40
C THR A 236 0.49 -1.76 11.43
N GLY A 237 1.62 -1.04 11.34
CA GLY A 237 2.96 -1.54 11.59
C GLY A 237 3.59 -0.69 12.70
N ILE A 238 4.07 -1.33 13.77
CA ILE A 238 4.65 -0.66 14.95
C ILE A 238 6.04 -1.20 15.21
N ASN A 239 6.99 -0.30 15.34
CA ASN A 239 8.31 -0.54 15.92
C ASN A 239 8.29 -0.17 17.40
N PHE A 240 8.62 -1.11 18.28
CA PHE A 240 8.71 -0.85 19.72
C PHE A 240 10.13 -0.52 20.15
N ASP A 241 10.25 0.29 21.20
CA ASP A 241 11.54 0.78 21.73
C ASP A 241 12.42 -0.36 22.28
N ASP A 242 11.83 -1.51 22.62
CA ASP A 242 12.52 -2.72 23.06
C ASP A 242 13.07 -3.58 21.90
N GLY A 243 12.86 -3.16 20.65
CA GLY A 243 13.27 -3.89 19.46
C GLY A 243 12.24 -4.92 18.96
N SER A 244 11.11 -5.08 19.65
CA SER A 244 9.98 -5.87 19.15
C SER A 244 9.23 -5.13 18.05
N ALA A 245 8.42 -5.86 17.28
CA ALA A 245 7.67 -5.29 16.15
C ALA A 245 6.32 -5.98 15.99
N LEU A 246 5.28 -5.20 15.68
CA LEU A 246 3.93 -5.71 15.44
C LEU A 246 3.43 -5.26 14.07
N MET A 247 2.97 -6.19 13.26
CA MET A 247 2.06 -5.92 12.14
C MET A 247 0.71 -6.52 12.45
N ALA A 248 -0.36 -5.76 12.28
CA ALA A 248 -1.72 -6.23 12.40
C ALA A 248 -2.62 -5.57 11.37
N PHE A 249 -3.55 -6.34 10.81
CA PHE A 249 -4.57 -5.81 9.92
C PHE A 249 -5.92 -6.50 10.16
N ARG A 250 -7.00 -5.80 9.78
CA ARG A 250 -8.32 -6.41 9.56
C ARG A 250 -8.89 -5.97 8.22
N MET A 251 -9.43 -6.91 7.49
CA MET A 251 -10.32 -6.65 6.36
C MET A 251 -11.72 -6.39 6.89
N ARG A 252 -12.30 -5.25 6.55
CA ARG A 252 -13.65 -4.89 6.97
C ARG A 252 -14.67 -5.38 5.94
N ARG A 253 -15.79 -5.90 6.44
CA ARG A 253 -16.92 -6.36 5.63
C ARG A 253 -17.79 -5.19 5.18
N LYS A 254 -18.33 -5.24 3.97
CA LYS A 254 -19.43 -4.38 3.55
C LYS A 254 -20.61 -4.56 4.50
N GLY A 255 -21.17 -3.46 4.99
CA GLY A 255 -22.22 -3.50 6.01
C GLY A 255 -21.75 -3.65 7.45
N GLY A 256 -20.43 -3.72 7.68
CA GLY A 256 -19.83 -3.71 9.02
C GLY A 256 -19.22 -5.03 9.47
N GLY A 257 -18.45 -4.96 10.55
CA GLY A 257 -17.73 -6.09 11.13
C GLY A 257 -16.44 -6.46 10.42
N THR A 258 -15.74 -7.45 10.98
CA THR A 258 -14.49 -7.99 10.45
C THR A 258 -14.80 -9.16 9.50
N LEU A 259 -14.25 -9.11 8.29
CA LEU A 259 -14.29 -10.22 7.34
C LEU A 259 -13.14 -11.20 7.61
N TRP A 260 -11.96 -10.66 7.87
CA TRP A 260 -10.72 -11.40 8.14
C TRP A 260 -9.77 -10.50 8.92
N ALA A 261 -8.91 -11.09 9.74
CA ALA A 261 -7.79 -10.38 10.33
C ALA A 261 -6.55 -11.26 10.34
N GLY A 262 -5.39 -10.66 10.45
CA GLY A 262 -4.13 -11.37 10.51
C GLY A 262 -2.98 -10.44 10.87
N GLY A 263 -1.86 -11.03 11.28
CA GLY A 263 -0.70 -10.27 11.66
C GLY A 263 0.42 -11.14 12.19
N ALA A 264 1.44 -10.47 12.71
CA ALA A 264 2.53 -11.13 13.41
C ALA A 264 3.13 -10.19 14.46
N LEU A 265 3.49 -10.75 15.59
CA LEU A 265 4.23 -10.09 16.67
C LEU A 265 5.62 -10.71 16.76
N ARG A 266 6.67 -9.96 16.47
CA ARG A 266 8.05 -10.34 16.69
C ARG A 266 8.54 -9.73 17.99
N ARG A 267 9.04 -10.56 18.90
CA ARG A 267 9.68 -10.13 20.14
C ARG A 267 11.12 -9.66 19.90
N ALA A 268 11.69 -8.97 20.87
CA ALA A 268 13.08 -8.48 20.82
C ALA A 268 14.12 -9.60 20.61
N ASP A 269 13.83 -10.83 21.04
CA ASP A 269 14.67 -12.01 20.82
C ASP A 269 14.57 -12.60 19.41
N GLY A 270 13.75 -12.00 18.53
CA GLY A 270 13.49 -12.45 17.16
C GLY A 270 12.38 -13.49 17.02
N THR A 271 11.84 -14.01 18.13
CA THR A 271 10.71 -14.97 18.10
C THR A 271 9.48 -14.32 17.52
N THR A 272 8.88 -14.92 16.49
CA THR A 272 7.69 -14.40 15.82
C THR A 272 6.47 -15.26 16.12
N THR A 273 5.39 -14.63 16.58
CA THR A 273 4.07 -15.24 16.76
C THR A 273 3.17 -14.80 15.61
N VAL A 274 2.63 -15.73 14.86
CA VAL A 274 1.61 -15.47 13.84
C VAL A 274 0.26 -15.29 14.53
N LEU A 275 -0.48 -14.25 14.15
CA LEU A 275 -1.78 -13.89 14.72
C LEU A 275 -2.88 -14.23 13.72
N GLY A 276 -3.90 -14.91 14.19
CA GLY A 276 -5.08 -15.31 13.43
C GLY A 276 -6.23 -14.29 13.50
N PRO A 277 -7.34 -14.58 12.79
CA PRO A 277 -8.49 -13.67 12.72
C PRO A 277 -9.12 -13.33 14.06
N ASP A 278 -9.09 -14.27 15.00
CA ASP A 278 -9.69 -14.09 16.32
C ASP A 278 -8.74 -13.45 17.34
N ASP A 279 -7.48 -13.19 16.96
CA ASP A 279 -6.47 -12.67 17.87
C ASP A 279 -6.36 -11.14 17.82
N ILE A 280 -6.96 -10.50 16.81
CA ILE A 280 -6.76 -9.08 16.51
C ILE A 280 -8.08 -8.32 16.57
N HIS A 281 -8.14 -7.30 17.44
CA HIS A 281 -9.30 -6.44 17.54
C HIS A 281 -8.90 -4.97 17.53
N PHE A 282 -9.48 -4.23 16.57
CA PHE A 282 -9.39 -2.78 16.49
C PHE A 282 -10.68 -2.17 17.01
N ARG A 283 -10.60 -1.36 18.05
CA ARG A 283 -11.74 -0.66 18.64
C ARG A 283 -11.54 0.85 18.52
N PRO A 284 -12.43 1.56 17.80
CA PRO A 284 -12.35 3.01 17.67
C PRO A 284 -12.46 3.70 19.05
N LEU A 285 -11.57 4.67 19.32
CA LEU A 285 -11.60 5.55 20.48
C LEU A 285 -12.01 6.96 20.11
N ALA A 286 -11.58 7.46 18.92
CA ALA A 286 -11.98 8.74 18.40
C ALA A 286 -11.99 8.70 16.88
N THR A 287 -12.86 9.51 16.29
CA THR A 287 -12.98 9.66 14.83
C THR A 287 -12.62 11.07 14.39
N TRP A 288 -12.21 11.18 13.14
CA TRP A 288 -12.03 12.45 12.45
C TRP A 288 -12.81 12.43 11.13
N ARG A 289 -13.51 13.52 10.84
CA ARG A 289 -14.24 13.71 9.59
C ARG A 289 -13.42 14.58 8.65
N SER A 290 -13.15 14.07 7.46
CA SER A 290 -12.51 14.85 6.41
C SER A 290 -13.43 15.97 5.92
N ALA A 291 -12.89 17.18 5.84
CA ALA A 291 -13.59 18.30 5.23
C ALA A 291 -13.61 18.21 3.69
N ALA A 292 -12.66 17.48 3.10
CA ALA A 292 -12.52 17.34 1.65
C ALA A 292 -13.45 16.25 1.07
N THR A 293 -13.56 15.11 1.75
CA THR A 293 -14.30 13.93 1.26
C THR A 293 -15.59 13.66 2.01
N GLY A 294 -15.71 14.16 3.25
CA GLY A 294 -16.78 13.81 4.17
C GLY A 294 -16.60 12.45 4.86
N ALA A 295 -15.59 11.69 4.48
CA ALA A 295 -15.28 10.40 5.08
C ALA A 295 -14.98 10.51 6.59
N VAL A 296 -15.37 9.50 7.36
CA VAL A 296 -15.16 9.46 8.81
C VAL A 296 -14.22 8.31 9.14
N TYR A 297 -13.02 8.65 9.60
CA TYR A 297 -11.96 7.71 9.92
C TYR A 297 -11.82 7.52 11.43
N PRO A 298 -11.69 6.29 11.94
CA PRO A 298 -11.37 6.01 13.34
C PRO A 298 -9.86 6.19 13.58
N VAL A 299 -9.40 7.44 13.62
CA VAL A 299 -7.98 7.82 13.63
C VAL A 299 -7.26 7.50 14.94
N ARG A 300 -8.01 7.32 16.02
CA ARG A 300 -7.50 6.85 17.31
C ARG A 300 -8.15 5.52 17.64
N GLN A 301 -7.34 4.49 17.89
CA GLN A 301 -7.84 3.14 18.11
C GLN A 301 -7.19 2.48 19.33
N ASP A 302 -7.92 1.58 19.96
CA ASP A 302 -7.40 0.58 20.88
C ASP A 302 -7.21 -0.71 20.10
N LEU A 303 -5.97 -1.17 20.03
CA LEU A 303 -5.59 -2.43 19.41
C LEU A 303 -5.37 -3.48 20.50
N SER A 304 -6.13 -4.56 20.44
CA SER A 304 -5.97 -5.70 21.34
C SER A 304 -5.44 -6.90 20.57
N ILE A 305 -4.39 -7.52 21.08
CA ILE A 305 -3.77 -8.72 20.51
C ILE A 305 -3.82 -9.85 21.53
N ARG A 306 -4.53 -10.93 21.23
CA ARG A 306 -4.57 -12.14 22.03
C ARG A 306 -3.37 -13.02 21.70
N THR A 307 -2.64 -13.44 22.73
CA THR A 307 -1.52 -14.37 22.64
C THR A 307 -1.71 -15.50 23.63
N ALA A 308 -0.88 -16.54 23.55
CA ALA A 308 -0.89 -17.63 24.53
C ALA A 308 -0.56 -17.15 25.97
N GLN A 309 0.10 -16.01 26.13
CA GLN A 309 0.48 -15.43 27.42
C GLN A 309 -0.54 -14.41 27.95
N GLY A 310 -1.62 -14.13 27.21
CA GLY A 310 -2.65 -13.17 27.57
C GLY A 310 -2.92 -12.15 26.45
N THR A 311 -3.75 -11.17 26.77
CA THR A 311 -4.10 -10.10 25.82
C THR A 311 -3.24 -8.88 26.07
N LEU A 312 -2.61 -8.40 25.02
CA LEU A 312 -1.84 -7.17 24.98
C LEU A 312 -2.73 -6.03 24.41
N HIS A 313 -2.52 -4.81 24.89
CA HIS A 313 -3.31 -3.64 24.50
C HIS A 313 -2.41 -2.45 24.20
N TRP A 314 -2.70 -1.77 23.08
CA TRP A 314 -2.04 -0.52 22.70
C TRP A 314 -3.06 0.49 22.18
N GLN A 315 -3.00 1.71 22.71
CA GLN A 315 -3.69 2.83 22.09
C GLN A 315 -2.82 3.38 20.95
N LEU A 316 -3.40 3.50 19.77
CA LEU A 316 -2.78 4.12 18.62
C LEU A 316 -3.24 5.58 18.55
N ASP A 317 -2.36 6.49 18.94
CA ASP A 317 -2.63 7.93 18.97
C ASP A 317 -2.00 8.60 17.75
N PRO A 318 -2.77 9.25 16.86
CA PRO A 318 -2.23 9.89 15.67
C PRO A 318 -1.36 11.10 16.02
N LEU A 319 -0.33 11.37 15.21
CA LEU A 319 0.49 12.58 15.31
C LEU A 319 -0.39 13.84 15.22
N PHE A 320 -1.37 13.81 14.33
CA PHE A 320 -2.52 14.72 14.25
C PHE A 320 -3.63 14.03 13.44
N ALA A 321 -4.87 14.56 13.50
CA ALA A 321 -6.02 13.85 12.94
C ALA A 321 -6.12 13.92 11.40
N ALA A 322 -5.73 15.03 10.78
CA ALA A 322 -5.94 15.30 9.35
C ALA A 322 -4.83 14.70 8.47
N GLN A 323 -4.69 13.36 8.46
CA GLN A 323 -3.69 12.63 7.67
C GLN A 323 -4.35 11.84 6.51
N GLU A 324 -5.38 12.40 5.90
CA GLU A 324 -6.01 11.81 4.71
C GLU A 324 -5.18 12.10 3.45
N LEU A 325 -4.99 11.07 2.63
CA LEU A 325 -4.41 11.13 1.30
C LEU A 325 -5.54 11.08 0.28
N ASP A 326 -5.81 12.21 -0.37
CA ASP A 326 -6.88 12.37 -1.36
C ASP A 326 -6.31 12.37 -2.78
N SER A 327 -6.35 11.22 -3.45
CA SER A 327 -5.86 11.01 -4.82
C SER A 327 -6.98 10.98 -5.87
N ARG A 328 -8.18 11.49 -5.58
CA ARG A 328 -9.33 11.45 -6.50
C ARG A 328 -9.05 12.17 -7.82
N ALA A 329 -8.26 13.24 -7.79
CA ALA A 329 -7.87 13.98 -9.00
C ALA A 329 -7.12 13.10 -10.02
N SER A 330 -6.43 12.06 -9.56
CA SER A 330 -5.70 11.07 -10.38
C SER A 330 -6.50 9.79 -10.59
N GLY A 331 -7.76 9.69 -10.14
CA GLY A 331 -8.58 8.49 -10.22
C GLY A 331 -8.11 7.36 -9.30
N LEU A 332 -7.29 7.67 -8.30
CA LEU A 332 -6.75 6.74 -7.32
C LEU A 332 -7.56 6.79 -6.01
N PRO A 333 -7.44 5.77 -5.15
CA PRO A 333 -8.23 5.70 -3.93
C PRO A 333 -7.90 6.81 -2.91
N VAL A 334 -8.89 7.13 -2.09
CA VAL A 334 -8.75 7.95 -0.89
C VAL A 334 -8.60 7.05 0.32
N TYR A 335 -7.65 7.37 1.19
CA TYR A 335 -7.45 6.65 2.45
C TYR A 335 -6.77 7.56 3.49
N TRP A 336 -6.89 7.19 4.74
CA TRP A 336 -6.18 7.85 5.82
C TRP A 336 -4.88 7.10 6.07
N GLU A 337 -3.76 7.83 6.10
CA GLU A 337 -2.41 7.29 6.23
C GLU A 337 -1.66 8.10 7.26
N GLY A 338 -1.59 7.59 8.47
CA GLY A 338 -1.15 8.42 9.59
C GLY A 338 -0.04 7.82 10.44
N ALA A 339 0.93 8.67 10.76
CA ALA A 339 1.90 8.42 11.80
C ALA A 339 1.19 8.33 13.16
N VAL A 340 1.41 7.23 13.88
CA VAL A 340 0.81 6.98 15.21
C VAL A 340 1.87 6.67 16.25
N ARG A 341 1.57 7.01 17.51
CA ARG A 341 2.34 6.62 18.70
C ARG A 341 1.53 5.65 19.54
N THR A 342 2.26 4.86 20.29
CA THR A 342 1.69 4.01 21.34
C THR A 342 2.64 3.92 22.53
N SER A 343 2.22 3.28 23.61
CA SER A 343 3.11 3.02 24.73
C SER A 343 4.32 2.19 24.28
N GLY A 344 5.52 2.74 24.44
CA GLY A 344 6.79 2.10 24.09
C GLY A 344 7.00 1.86 22.60
N GLY A 345 6.34 2.62 21.68
CA GLY A 345 6.53 2.42 20.26
C GLY A 345 5.94 3.50 19.36
N ARG A 346 6.29 3.40 18.09
CA ARG A 346 5.82 4.29 17.00
C ARG A 346 5.57 3.48 15.74
N GLY A 347 4.66 3.95 14.90
CA GLY A 347 4.37 3.31 13.63
C GLY A 347 3.42 4.09 12.78
N TYR A 348 2.67 3.36 11.96
CA TYR A 348 1.67 3.89 11.06
C TYR A 348 0.35 3.13 11.19
N LEU A 349 -0.73 3.84 10.96
CA LEU A 349 -2.09 3.30 10.84
C LEU A 349 -2.60 3.70 9.45
N GLU A 350 -3.05 2.71 8.68
CA GLU A 350 -3.67 2.90 7.36
C GLU A 350 -5.13 2.48 7.43
N LEU A 351 -6.03 3.34 6.93
CA LEU A 351 -7.48 3.15 6.95
C LEU A 351 -8.04 3.34 5.55
N THR A 352 -8.35 2.25 4.85
CA THR A 352 -8.86 2.28 3.47
C THR A 352 -10.37 2.01 3.41
N GLY A 353 -11.02 2.44 2.32
CA GLY A 353 -12.43 2.10 2.08
C GLY A 353 -13.42 2.80 3.01
N TYR A 354 -13.08 3.93 3.58
CA TYR A 354 -13.97 4.76 4.42
C TYR A 354 -14.73 5.82 3.62
N ASP A 355 -14.16 6.29 2.51
CA ASP A 355 -14.84 7.16 1.54
C ASP A 355 -15.78 6.32 0.65
N GLN A 356 -15.20 5.33 -0.02
CA GLN A 356 -15.91 4.37 -0.88
C GLN A 356 -15.30 2.98 -0.72
N PRO A 357 -16.06 1.89 -1.02
CA PRO A 357 -15.49 0.54 -1.05
C PRO A 357 -14.25 0.49 -1.94
N LEU A 358 -13.16 -0.06 -1.41
CA LEU A 358 -11.91 -0.17 -2.16
C LEU A 358 -12.08 -1.13 -3.34
N LYS A 359 -11.59 -0.73 -4.50
CA LYS A 359 -11.55 -1.55 -5.73
C LYS A 359 -10.08 -1.78 -6.10
N MET A 360 -9.70 -3.04 -6.34
CA MET A 360 -8.35 -3.43 -6.76
C MET A 360 -8.37 -4.30 -8.01
#